data_5572fdb362508a59293d8a5dbfc1df9f
#
_entry.id   5572fdb362508a59293d8a5dbfc1df9f
#
_cell.length_a   1.000
_cell.length_b   1.000
_cell.length_c   1.000
_cell.angle_alpha   90.00
_cell.angle_beta   90.00
_cell.angle_gamma   90.00
#
_symmetry.space_group_name_H-M   'P 1'
#
loop_
_entity.id
_entity.type
_entity.pdbx_description
1 polymer ?
#
loop_
_entity_poly.entity_id
_entity_poly.type
_entity_poly.pdbx_seq_one_letter_code
_entity_poly.pdbx_strand_id
1 'polypeptide(L)'
;MTAFDRGIVNHASASYNRADMRSAFRLRKKKPRPRVPEGVRIYAIGDIHGRADLLERMLNRIDADLASNPVRIGIQVFLGDYIDRGPASREVLDRLVANNRSFRSVFLKGNHERYLTDFLTNPPILGVWQHYGGLETLMSYGITPSINANAATQAQLAAALDRALPESHRQFIGNLESSFTCGDFFFAHAGVRPGIPLTKQREEDLLWIREDFLLCEEDFSKIVVHGHTPVPQPDIRPNRINIDTGAFATGQLTCLRLEDDKLDFM
;
A
#
# COMPACT_ATOMS: atom_id res chain seq x y z
N MET A 1 26.46 -25.98 -81.23
CA MET A 1 26.65 -24.66 -81.90
C MET A 1 25.60 -23.76 -81.26
N THR A 2 25.90 -22.81 -80.58
CA THR A 2 26.64 -21.60 -80.40
C THR A 2 26.09 -20.87 -79.21
N ALA A 3 26.75 -20.41 -78.41
CA ALA A 3 27.58 -19.30 -78.01
C ALA A 3 27.13 -18.73 -76.67
N PHE A 4 28.11 -18.69 -75.81
CA PHE A 4 28.10 -17.99 -74.50
C PHE A 4 28.00 -16.49 -74.65
N ASP A 5 27.13 -15.81 -73.89
CA ASP A 5 27.34 -14.38 -73.65
C ASP A 5 27.50 -14.13 -72.14
N ARG A 6 28.56 -13.51 -71.74
CA ARG A 6 28.97 -13.21 -70.37
C ARG A 6 28.51 -11.79 -70.03
N GLY A 7 27.46 -11.69 -69.18
CA GLY A 7 27.09 -10.41 -68.61
C GLY A 7 27.93 -10.08 -67.35
N ILE A 8 28.60 -8.94 -67.41
CA ILE A 8 29.51 -8.36 -66.41
C ILE A 8 28.65 -7.89 -65.23
N VAL A 9 28.89 -8.44 -64.03
CA VAL A 9 28.25 -7.96 -62.75
C VAL A 9 29.16 -6.85 -62.21
N ASN A 10 28.66 -5.61 -62.24
CA ASN A 10 29.25 -4.47 -61.54
C ASN A 10 29.01 -4.59 -60.02
N HIS A 11 30.05 -4.81 -59.23
CA HIS A 11 30.07 -4.65 -57.81
C HIS A 11 30.13 -3.15 -57.45
N ALA A 12 28.99 -2.55 -57.09
CA ALA A 12 28.98 -1.28 -56.43
C ALA A 12 29.36 -1.48 -54.93
N SER A 13 30.56 -1.10 -54.55
CA SER A 13 31.03 -1.05 -53.17
C SER A 13 30.28 0.09 -52.44
N ALA A 14 29.31 -0.23 -51.59
CA ALA A 14 28.73 0.70 -50.69
C ALA A 14 29.77 1.04 -49.59
N SER A 15 30.34 2.23 -49.65
CA SER A 15 31.19 2.79 -48.62
C SER A 15 30.30 3.13 -47.39
N TYR A 16 30.30 2.27 -46.39
CA TYR A 16 29.69 2.55 -45.10
C TYR A 16 30.47 3.65 -44.38
N ASN A 17 29.82 4.80 -44.24
CA ASN A 17 30.39 5.97 -43.58
C ASN A 17 30.48 5.73 -42.06
N ARG A 18 31.68 5.59 -41.50
CA ARG A 18 32.00 5.36 -40.10
C ARG A 18 31.56 6.52 -39.16
N ALA A 19 31.01 7.58 -39.70
CA ALA A 19 30.57 8.75 -38.93
C ALA A 19 29.20 8.58 -38.26
N ASP A 20 28.31 7.69 -38.75
CA ASP A 20 26.95 7.55 -38.25
C ASP A 20 26.79 6.62 -37.04
N MET A 21 27.82 5.83 -36.67
CA MET A 21 27.76 4.93 -35.51
C MET A 21 28.07 5.59 -34.14
N ARG A 22 28.43 6.88 -34.11
CA ARG A 22 28.75 7.58 -32.86
C ARG A 22 27.56 8.33 -32.23
N SER A 23 26.41 8.34 -32.87
CA SER A 23 25.22 9.10 -32.42
C SER A 23 24.24 8.30 -31.55
N ALA A 24 24.37 6.98 -31.43
CA ALA A 24 23.38 6.12 -30.79
C ALA A 24 23.64 5.79 -29.30
N PHE A 25 24.81 6.13 -28.76
CA PHE A 25 25.09 5.99 -27.33
C PHE A 25 24.88 7.32 -26.60
N ARG A 26 23.64 7.86 -26.60
CA ARG A 26 23.24 8.76 -25.56
C ARG A 26 23.18 7.94 -24.25
N LEU A 27 24.21 8.06 -23.41
CA LEU A 27 24.17 7.62 -22.02
C LEU A 27 22.86 8.11 -21.43
N ARG A 28 21.88 7.21 -21.23
CA ARG A 28 20.66 7.51 -20.45
C ARG A 28 21.17 7.99 -19.09
N LYS A 29 21.06 9.30 -18.83
CA LYS A 29 21.35 9.83 -17.50
C LYS A 29 20.56 8.97 -16.51
N LYS A 30 21.27 8.29 -15.59
CA LYS A 30 20.64 7.51 -14.52
C LYS A 30 19.65 8.45 -13.84
N LYS A 31 18.34 8.07 -13.80
CA LYS A 31 17.35 8.85 -13.04
C LYS A 31 17.90 9.01 -11.61
N PRO A 32 17.81 10.21 -11.00
CA PRO A 32 18.16 10.36 -9.60
C PRO A 32 17.34 9.36 -8.77
N ARG A 33 17.90 8.91 -7.67
CA ARG A 33 17.16 8.03 -6.74
C ARG A 33 15.95 8.79 -6.18
N PRO A 34 14.79 8.12 -6.02
CA PRO A 34 13.63 8.71 -5.36
C PRO A 34 14.00 9.16 -3.95
N ARG A 35 13.50 10.31 -3.52
CA ARG A 35 13.85 10.88 -2.23
C ARG A 35 12.66 11.55 -1.54
N VAL A 36 12.69 11.56 -0.21
CA VAL A 36 11.85 12.42 0.62
C VAL A 36 12.53 13.79 0.80
N PRO A 37 11.78 14.85 1.18
CA PRO A 37 12.37 16.16 1.44
C PRO A 37 13.44 16.09 2.54
N GLU A 38 14.44 16.96 2.45
CA GLU A 38 15.53 17.06 3.42
C GLU A 38 15.02 17.27 4.86
N GLY A 39 15.55 16.49 5.80
CA GLY A 39 15.18 16.52 7.22
C GLY A 39 13.81 15.88 7.50
N VAL A 40 13.24 15.14 6.55
CA VAL A 40 12.04 14.33 6.73
C VAL A 40 12.42 12.86 6.79
N ARG A 41 11.88 12.12 7.78
CA ARG A 41 11.90 10.66 7.82
C ARG A 41 10.49 10.12 7.85
N ILE A 42 10.19 9.15 6.96
CA ILE A 42 8.90 8.48 6.89
C ILE A 42 9.05 7.06 7.40
N TYR A 43 8.07 6.62 8.18
CA TYR A 43 7.84 5.24 8.59
C TYR A 43 6.50 4.80 8.00
N ALA A 44 6.52 4.05 6.89
CA ALA A 44 5.31 3.49 6.31
C ALA A 44 5.08 2.09 6.88
N ILE A 45 3.91 1.85 7.47
CA ILE A 45 3.53 0.62 8.15
C ILE A 45 2.50 -0.10 7.28
N GLY A 46 2.74 -1.37 6.97
CA GLY A 46 1.84 -2.24 6.20
C GLY A 46 0.60 -2.67 6.96
N ASP A 47 -0.15 -3.59 6.35
CA ASP A 47 -1.43 -4.08 6.84
C ASP A 47 -1.31 -4.75 8.21
N ILE A 48 -2.16 -4.33 9.17
CA ILE A 48 -2.05 -4.72 10.59
C ILE A 48 -2.97 -5.89 10.90
N HIS A 49 -4.19 -5.84 10.39
CA HIS A 49 -5.18 -6.91 10.53
C HIS A 49 -5.32 -7.44 11.96
N GLY A 50 -5.78 -6.58 12.89
CA GLY A 50 -6.08 -7.00 14.27
C GLY A 50 -4.87 -7.52 15.07
N ARG A 51 -3.64 -7.23 14.66
CA ARG A 51 -2.40 -7.63 15.35
C ARG A 51 -1.86 -6.50 16.23
N ALA A 52 -2.60 -6.20 17.30
CA ALA A 52 -2.20 -5.17 18.28
C ALA A 52 -0.80 -5.42 18.89
N ASP A 53 -0.43 -6.68 19.07
CA ASP A 53 0.87 -7.11 19.55
C ASP A 53 2.03 -6.72 18.60
N LEU A 54 1.81 -6.86 17.29
CA LEU A 54 2.79 -6.50 16.28
C LEU A 54 2.88 -4.98 16.14
N LEU A 55 1.72 -4.30 16.15
CA LEU A 55 1.65 -2.84 16.11
C LEU A 55 2.44 -2.22 17.27
N GLU A 56 2.22 -2.68 18.51
CA GLU A 56 2.94 -2.16 19.67
C GLU A 56 4.46 -2.31 19.54
N ARG A 57 4.90 -3.52 19.13
CA ARG A 57 6.33 -3.78 18.89
C ARG A 57 6.91 -2.85 17.82
N MET A 58 6.17 -2.62 16.73
CA MET A 58 6.62 -1.74 15.65
C MET A 58 6.70 -0.29 16.12
N LEU A 59 5.68 0.20 16.83
CA LEU A 59 5.68 1.55 17.38
C LEU A 59 6.86 1.79 18.33
N ASN A 60 7.17 0.82 19.20
CA ASN A 60 8.31 0.90 20.11
C ASN A 60 9.67 0.91 19.35
N ARG A 61 9.78 0.18 18.24
CA ARG A 61 10.98 0.22 17.38
C ARG A 61 11.15 1.59 16.71
N ILE A 62 10.06 2.17 16.21
CA ILE A 62 10.09 3.51 15.61
C ILE A 62 10.50 4.57 16.64
N ASP A 63 9.97 4.50 17.87
CA ASP A 63 10.37 5.40 18.94
C ASP A 63 11.83 5.27 19.31
N ALA A 64 12.35 4.05 19.41
CA ALA A 64 13.75 3.79 19.68
C ALA A 64 14.68 4.32 18.56
N ASP A 65 14.27 4.16 17.27
CA ASP A 65 15.02 4.72 16.14
C ASP A 65 15.04 6.25 16.17
N LEU A 66 13.90 6.90 16.45
CA LEU A 66 13.81 8.36 16.56
C LEU A 66 14.61 8.91 17.75
N ALA A 67 14.64 8.18 18.87
CA ALA A 67 15.42 8.57 20.04
C ALA A 67 16.93 8.45 19.78
N SER A 68 17.35 7.39 19.07
CA SER A 68 18.77 7.14 18.74
C SER A 68 19.27 7.99 17.56
N ASN A 69 18.40 8.30 16.63
CA ASN A 69 18.69 9.02 15.39
C ASN A 69 17.64 10.13 15.19
N PRO A 70 17.72 11.25 15.93
CA PRO A 70 16.74 12.32 15.82
C PRO A 70 16.66 12.90 14.40
N VAL A 71 15.45 13.26 13.97
CA VAL A 71 15.19 13.93 12.69
C VAL A 71 14.30 15.15 12.93
N ARG A 72 14.37 16.15 12.05
CA ARG A 72 13.58 17.38 12.17
C ARG A 72 12.07 17.11 12.07
N ILE A 73 11.66 16.25 11.16
CA ILE A 73 10.25 15.90 10.90
C ILE A 73 10.13 14.39 10.74
N GLY A 74 9.52 13.73 11.72
CA GLY A 74 9.09 12.33 11.61
C GLY A 74 7.64 12.23 11.12
N ILE A 75 7.36 11.31 10.20
CA ILE A 75 6.00 11.04 9.72
C ILE A 75 5.76 9.54 9.75
N GLN A 76 4.70 9.10 10.43
CA GLN A 76 4.19 7.73 10.32
C GLN A 76 3.09 7.71 9.26
N VAL A 77 3.12 6.74 8.36
CA VAL A 77 2.09 6.51 7.34
C VAL A 77 1.61 5.07 7.49
N PHE A 78 0.38 4.90 7.93
CA PHE A 78 -0.26 3.58 8.04
C PHE A 78 -1.05 3.32 6.76
N LEU A 79 -0.83 2.18 6.11
CA LEU A 79 -1.38 1.91 4.77
C LEU A 79 -2.83 1.39 4.75
N GLY A 80 -3.51 1.29 5.91
CA GLY A 80 -4.87 0.75 6.01
C GLY A 80 -4.91 -0.69 6.51
N ASP A 81 -6.08 -1.31 6.42
CA ASP A 81 -6.36 -2.67 6.87
C ASP A 81 -5.94 -2.90 8.33
N TYR A 82 -6.51 -2.08 9.22
CA TYR A 82 -6.27 -2.15 10.67
C TYR A 82 -6.98 -3.31 11.32
N ILE A 83 -8.17 -3.63 10.82
CA ILE A 83 -9.14 -4.59 11.37
C ILE A 83 -9.15 -5.91 10.59
N ASP A 84 -9.96 -6.85 11.08
CA ASP A 84 -10.23 -8.16 10.49
C ASP A 84 -9.07 -9.16 10.60
N ARG A 85 -9.38 -10.44 10.40
CA ARG A 85 -8.46 -11.60 10.39
C ARG A 85 -7.79 -11.89 11.74
N GLY A 86 -7.16 -10.90 12.34
CA GLY A 86 -6.55 -11.03 13.67
C GLY A 86 -7.53 -10.78 14.81
N PRO A 87 -7.20 -11.22 16.04
CA PRO A 87 -8.16 -11.28 17.15
C PRO A 87 -8.41 -9.91 17.84
N ALA A 88 -7.59 -8.89 17.58
CA ALA A 88 -7.54 -7.68 18.40
C ALA A 88 -7.82 -6.40 17.60
N SER A 89 -8.81 -6.43 16.68
CA SER A 89 -9.16 -5.29 15.82
C SER A 89 -9.55 -4.06 16.66
N ARG A 90 -10.35 -4.21 17.71
CA ARG A 90 -10.70 -3.14 18.64
C ARG A 90 -9.46 -2.53 19.28
N GLU A 91 -8.56 -3.36 19.81
CA GLU A 91 -7.36 -2.90 20.49
C GLU A 91 -6.39 -2.17 19.52
N VAL A 92 -6.32 -2.61 18.26
CA VAL A 92 -5.56 -1.87 17.21
C VAL A 92 -6.12 -0.46 17.07
N LEU A 93 -7.44 -0.31 16.94
CA LEU A 93 -8.07 1.01 16.84
C LEU A 93 -7.90 1.84 18.12
N ASP A 94 -8.03 1.24 19.30
CA ASP A 94 -7.75 1.92 20.58
C ASP A 94 -6.33 2.51 20.60
N ARG A 95 -5.32 1.75 20.14
CA ARG A 95 -3.91 2.18 20.10
C ARG A 95 -3.67 3.28 19.07
N LEU A 96 -4.29 3.20 17.88
CA LEU A 96 -4.14 4.20 16.83
C LEU A 96 -4.83 5.51 17.20
N VAL A 97 -6.00 5.46 17.82
CA VAL A 97 -6.70 6.64 18.36
C VAL A 97 -5.88 7.32 19.47
N ALA A 98 -5.28 6.51 20.35
CA ALA A 98 -4.43 7.01 21.44
C ALA A 98 -3.01 7.41 21.00
N ASN A 99 -2.68 7.28 19.69
CA ASN A 99 -1.34 7.54 19.16
C ASN A 99 -1.01 9.04 19.17
N ASN A 100 -0.82 9.59 20.37
CA ASN A 100 -0.59 11.00 20.62
C ASN A 100 0.92 11.32 20.64
N ARG A 101 1.63 10.97 19.58
CA ARG A 101 3.09 11.12 19.47
C ARG A 101 3.47 12.51 19.00
N SER A 102 4.69 12.93 19.29
CA SER A 102 5.22 14.25 18.94
C SER A 102 5.45 14.49 17.45
N PHE A 103 5.12 13.50 16.60
CA PHE A 103 5.29 13.56 15.14
C PHE A 103 3.98 13.23 14.43
N ARG A 104 3.88 13.66 13.18
CA ARG A 104 2.69 13.53 12.36
C ARG A 104 2.38 12.05 12.07
N SER A 105 1.12 11.65 12.28
CA SER A 105 0.59 10.37 11.80
C SER A 105 -0.41 10.61 10.66
N VAL A 106 -0.31 9.80 9.61
CA VAL A 106 -1.23 9.73 8.47
C VAL A 106 -1.82 8.34 8.46
N PHE A 107 -3.13 8.25 8.45
CA PHE A 107 -3.86 6.99 8.46
C PHE A 107 -4.64 6.84 7.16
N LEU A 108 -4.22 5.90 6.31
CA LEU A 108 -4.92 5.61 5.08
C LEU A 108 -6.07 4.64 5.32
N LYS A 109 -7.10 4.73 4.50
CA LYS A 109 -8.21 3.79 4.48
C LYS A 109 -7.80 2.53 3.74
N GLY A 110 -8.07 1.36 4.33
CA GLY A 110 -8.04 0.08 3.64
C GLY A 110 -9.44 -0.37 3.21
N ASN A 111 -9.50 -1.41 2.41
CA ASN A 111 -10.78 -1.98 1.98
C ASN A 111 -11.52 -2.68 3.13
N HIS A 112 -10.84 -3.10 4.17
CA HIS A 112 -11.45 -3.71 5.35
C HIS A 112 -12.21 -2.67 6.19
N GLU A 113 -11.71 -1.45 6.32
CA GLU A 113 -12.45 -0.35 6.96
C GLU A 113 -13.68 0.04 6.14
N ARG A 114 -13.64 -0.09 4.81
CA ARG A 114 -14.80 0.11 3.95
C ARG A 114 -15.87 -0.95 4.20
N TYR A 115 -15.53 -2.23 4.35
CA TYR A 115 -16.49 -3.27 4.73
C TYR A 115 -17.17 -2.98 6.04
N LEU A 116 -16.45 -2.54 7.07
CA LEU A 116 -17.03 -2.19 8.36
C LEU A 116 -18.04 -1.05 8.23
N THR A 117 -17.70 0.03 7.53
CA THR A 117 -18.61 1.17 7.33
C THR A 117 -19.83 0.78 6.51
N ASP A 118 -19.66 -0.03 5.47
CA ASP A 118 -20.77 -0.51 4.65
C ASP A 118 -21.69 -1.44 5.46
N PHE A 119 -21.14 -2.29 6.34
CA PHE A 119 -21.93 -3.19 7.19
C PHE A 119 -22.89 -2.44 8.12
N LEU A 120 -22.50 -1.31 8.67
CA LEU A 120 -23.35 -0.52 9.56
C LEU A 120 -24.61 0.00 8.86
N THR A 121 -24.54 0.24 7.53
CA THR A 121 -25.65 0.79 6.74
C THR A 121 -26.30 -0.23 5.82
N ASN A 122 -25.58 -1.30 5.46
CA ASN A 122 -26.00 -2.37 4.57
C ASN A 122 -25.64 -3.75 5.16
N PRO A 123 -26.39 -4.24 6.19
CA PRO A 123 -26.07 -5.48 6.90
C PRO A 123 -25.83 -6.71 6.03
N PRO A 124 -26.48 -6.91 4.85
CA PRO A 124 -26.22 -8.03 3.95
C PRO A 124 -24.77 -8.18 3.47
N ILE A 125 -23.95 -7.12 3.52
CA ILE A 125 -22.54 -7.18 3.16
C ILE A 125 -21.75 -8.16 4.04
N LEU A 126 -22.29 -8.54 5.23
CA LEU A 126 -21.71 -9.56 6.11
C LEU A 126 -21.48 -10.87 5.38
N GLY A 127 -22.36 -11.22 4.42
CA GLY A 127 -22.22 -12.43 3.60
C GLY A 127 -20.87 -12.48 2.86
N VAL A 128 -20.34 -11.32 2.48
CA VAL A 128 -19.02 -11.19 1.86
C VAL A 128 -17.95 -10.93 2.93
N TRP A 129 -18.16 -9.96 3.83
CA TRP A 129 -17.19 -9.52 4.81
C TRP A 129 -16.71 -10.62 5.76
N GLN A 130 -17.58 -11.58 6.12
CA GLN A 130 -17.19 -12.75 6.94
C GLN A 130 -16.04 -13.57 6.34
N HIS A 131 -15.93 -13.63 5.00
CA HIS A 131 -14.86 -14.37 4.32
C HIS A 131 -13.51 -13.64 4.34
N TYR A 132 -13.53 -12.38 4.72
CA TYR A 132 -12.34 -11.54 4.84
C TYR A 132 -11.93 -11.27 6.30
N GLY A 133 -12.55 -11.96 7.27
CA GLY A 133 -12.19 -11.86 8.68
C GLY A 133 -13.04 -10.85 9.48
N GLY A 134 -14.20 -10.45 8.97
CA GLY A 134 -15.09 -9.52 9.66
C GLY A 134 -15.70 -10.09 10.95
N LEU A 135 -15.77 -11.43 11.07
CA LEU A 135 -16.26 -12.06 12.29
C LEU A 135 -15.30 -11.84 13.47
N GLU A 136 -14.00 -11.87 13.22
CA GLU A 136 -12.96 -11.57 14.21
C GLU A 136 -13.08 -10.12 14.72
N THR A 137 -13.42 -9.19 13.82
CA THR A 137 -13.72 -7.82 14.23
C THR A 137 -14.95 -7.75 15.13
N LEU A 138 -16.08 -8.40 14.78
CA LEU A 138 -17.26 -8.46 15.65
C LEU A 138 -16.90 -9.03 17.03
N MET A 139 -16.15 -10.14 17.06
CA MET A 139 -15.71 -10.77 18.32
C MET A 139 -14.85 -9.83 19.16
N SER A 140 -13.97 -9.05 18.55
CA SER A 140 -13.11 -8.09 19.26
C SER A 140 -13.91 -6.98 19.97
N TYR A 141 -15.12 -6.68 19.48
CA TYR A 141 -16.08 -5.77 20.13
C TYR A 141 -17.04 -6.47 21.09
N GLY A 142 -16.81 -7.75 21.42
CA GLY A 142 -17.63 -8.53 22.35
C GLY A 142 -18.95 -9.02 21.75
N ILE A 143 -19.07 -9.04 20.42
CA ILE A 143 -20.26 -9.50 19.71
C ILE A 143 -20.02 -10.95 19.29
N THR A 144 -20.93 -11.86 19.68
CA THR A 144 -20.88 -13.25 19.22
C THR A 144 -21.44 -13.34 17.80
N PRO A 145 -20.61 -13.62 16.79
CA PRO A 145 -21.08 -13.70 15.40
C PRO A 145 -21.88 -14.99 15.17
N SER A 146 -22.74 -14.97 14.16
CA SER A 146 -23.45 -16.16 13.67
C SER A 146 -22.97 -16.46 12.26
N ILE A 147 -22.38 -17.63 12.05
CA ILE A 147 -21.99 -18.10 10.72
C ILE A 147 -23.25 -18.33 9.89
N ASN A 148 -23.27 -17.86 8.64
CA ASN A 148 -24.44 -17.94 7.73
C ASN A 148 -25.69 -17.25 8.30
N ALA A 149 -25.50 -16.10 8.97
CA ALA A 149 -26.59 -15.29 9.51
C ALA A 149 -27.60 -14.92 8.42
N ASN A 150 -28.89 -15.14 8.71
CA ASN A 150 -29.97 -14.64 7.85
C ASN A 150 -30.08 -13.10 7.94
N ALA A 151 -30.88 -12.48 7.08
CA ALA A 151 -31.02 -11.03 7.00
C ALA A 151 -31.39 -10.38 8.35
N ALA A 152 -32.28 -11.00 9.13
CA ALA A 152 -32.66 -10.48 10.44
C ALA A 152 -31.50 -10.52 11.43
N THR A 153 -30.74 -11.62 11.45
CA THR A 153 -29.54 -11.77 12.29
C THR A 153 -28.43 -10.80 11.85
N GLN A 154 -28.23 -10.60 10.55
CA GLN A 154 -27.26 -9.62 10.03
C GLN A 154 -27.60 -8.20 10.50
N ALA A 155 -28.88 -7.81 10.44
CA ALA A 155 -29.33 -6.51 10.93
C ALA A 155 -29.13 -6.37 12.46
N GLN A 156 -29.36 -7.45 13.23
CA GLN A 156 -29.11 -7.45 14.68
C GLN A 156 -27.61 -7.29 15.01
N LEU A 157 -26.73 -7.97 14.26
CA LEU A 157 -25.27 -7.87 14.41
C LEU A 157 -24.77 -6.46 14.03
N ALA A 158 -25.29 -5.86 12.97
CA ALA A 158 -24.94 -4.48 12.59
C ALA A 158 -25.37 -3.50 13.68
N ALA A 159 -26.59 -3.61 14.20
CA ALA A 159 -27.06 -2.79 15.32
C ALA A 159 -26.27 -3.03 16.61
N ALA A 160 -25.78 -4.25 16.85
CA ALA A 160 -24.92 -4.55 17.99
C ALA A 160 -23.55 -3.89 17.83
N LEU A 161 -22.93 -3.98 16.65
CA LEU A 161 -21.67 -3.30 16.36
C LEU A 161 -21.82 -1.78 16.44
N ASP A 162 -22.91 -1.25 15.91
CA ASP A 162 -23.22 0.18 16.00
C ASP A 162 -23.24 0.69 17.45
N ARG A 163 -23.81 -0.07 18.38
CA ARG A 163 -23.81 0.27 19.82
C ARG A 163 -22.45 0.06 20.51
N ALA A 164 -21.68 -0.95 20.07
CA ALA A 164 -20.41 -1.31 20.69
C ALA A 164 -19.22 -0.46 20.20
N LEU A 165 -19.34 0.15 19.02
CA LEU A 165 -18.28 0.94 18.40
C LEU A 165 -18.16 2.30 19.12
N PRO A 166 -17.02 2.61 19.78
CA PRO A 166 -16.81 3.89 20.45
C PRO A 166 -16.87 5.06 19.45
N GLU A 167 -17.31 6.23 19.90
CA GLU A 167 -17.32 7.44 19.07
C GLU A 167 -15.94 7.80 18.54
N SER A 168 -14.89 7.61 19.33
CA SER A 168 -13.51 7.81 18.92
C SER A 168 -13.09 6.92 17.73
N HIS A 169 -13.57 5.67 17.69
CA HIS A 169 -13.31 4.77 16.55
C HIS A 169 -14.10 5.18 15.31
N ARG A 170 -15.35 5.65 15.46
CA ARG A 170 -16.14 6.19 14.35
C ARG A 170 -15.45 7.39 13.71
N GLN A 171 -15.00 8.31 14.55
CA GLN A 171 -14.28 9.51 14.08
C GLN A 171 -12.95 9.14 13.44
N PHE A 172 -12.21 8.20 14.00
CA PHE A 172 -10.97 7.70 13.41
C PHE A 172 -11.22 7.13 12.02
N ILE A 173 -12.16 6.19 11.88
CA ILE A 173 -12.50 5.55 10.60
C ILE A 173 -13.06 6.57 9.60
N GLY A 174 -13.87 7.52 10.06
CA GLY A 174 -14.44 8.58 9.22
C GLY A 174 -13.41 9.59 8.69
N ASN A 175 -12.25 9.72 9.35
CA ASN A 175 -11.19 10.66 8.99
C ASN A 175 -10.01 9.99 8.24
N LEU A 176 -10.12 8.71 7.87
CA LEU A 176 -9.08 8.03 7.10
C LEU A 176 -8.90 8.67 5.72
N GLU A 177 -7.64 8.90 5.36
CA GLU A 177 -7.28 9.48 4.06
C GLU A 177 -7.23 8.39 2.97
N SER A 178 -7.52 8.72 1.72
CA SER A 178 -7.44 7.76 0.60
C SER A 178 -6.01 7.59 0.10
N SER A 179 -5.15 8.60 0.24
CA SER A 179 -3.75 8.58 -0.18
C SER A 179 -2.94 9.68 0.48
N PHE A 180 -1.62 9.54 0.48
CA PHE A 180 -0.69 10.56 0.96
C PHE A 180 0.48 10.72 -0.01
N THR A 181 1.05 11.92 -0.11
CA THR A 181 2.23 12.18 -0.95
C THR A 181 3.30 12.91 -0.16
N CYS A 182 4.55 12.43 -0.27
CA CYS A 182 5.71 13.12 0.29
C CYS A 182 6.95 12.89 -0.59
N GLY A 183 7.56 13.98 -1.07
CA GLY A 183 8.70 13.90 -2.00
C GLY A 183 8.35 13.11 -3.27
N ASP A 184 9.18 12.13 -3.58
CA ASP A 184 9.01 11.26 -4.76
C ASP A 184 8.16 10.02 -4.46
N PHE A 185 7.49 9.96 -3.31
CA PHE A 185 6.66 8.82 -2.90
C PHE A 185 5.17 9.18 -2.83
N PHE A 186 4.35 8.25 -3.28
CA PHE A 186 2.89 8.26 -3.16
C PHE A 186 2.47 7.03 -2.37
N PHE A 187 1.63 7.20 -1.37
CA PHE A 187 1.16 6.13 -0.48
C PHE A 187 -0.32 5.89 -0.75
N ALA A 188 -0.68 4.64 -0.98
CA ALA A 188 -2.07 4.19 -1.15
C ALA A 188 -2.19 2.78 -0.57
N HIS A 189 -3.41 2.37 -0.20
CA HIS A 189 -3.60 1.04 0.36
C HIS A 189 -3.31 -0.07 -0.67
N ALA A 190 -4.04 -0.12 -1.79
CA ALA A 190 -3.90 -1.21 -2.76
C ALA A 190 -2.98 -0.86 -3.95
N GLY A 191 -2.95 0.38 -4.37
CA GLY A 191 -2.21 0.82 -5.54
C GLY A 191 -2.90 1.96 -6.28
N VAL A 192 -2.57 2.12 -7.57
CA VAL A 192 -3.11 3.18 -8.43
C VAL A 192 -3.54 2.62 -9.78
N ARG A 193 -4.56 3.22 -10.41
CA ARG A 193 -4.98 2.90 -11.77
C ARG A 193 -3.94 3.42 -12.76
N PRO A 194 -3.29 2.55 -13.57
CA PRO A 194 -2.39 2.99 -14.64
C PRO A 194 -3.07 3.94 -15.63
N GLY A 195 -2.31 4.87 -16.18
CA GLY A 195 -2.81 5.86 -17.13
C GLY A 195 -3.63 7.00 -16.53
N ILE A 196 -3.96 6.94 -15.22
CA ILE A 196 -4.69 8.01 -14.51
C ILE A 196 -3.69 8.78 -13.63
N PRO A 197 -3.66 10.13 -13.68
CA PRO A 197 -2.80 10.93 -12.81
C PRO A 197 -3.04 10.64 -11.32
N LEU A 198 -1.98 10.62 -10.50
CA LEU A 198 -2.07 10.32 -9.06
C LEU A 198 -3.05 11.23 -8.32
N THR A 199 -3.23 12.48 -8.77
CA THR A 199 -4.18 13.44 -8.19
C THR A 199 -5.63 13.21 -8.61
N LYS A 200 -5.90 12.26 -9.52
CA LYS A 200 -7.23 11.95 -10.05
C LYS A 200 -7.63 10.48 -9.85
N GLN A 201 -6.91 9.79 -8.99
CA GLN A 201 -7.24 8.40 -8.65
C GLN A 201 -8.60 8.32 -7.96
N ARG A 202 -9.36 7.28 -8.27
CA ARG A 202 -10.63 7.01 -7.60
C ARG A 202 -10.37 6.24 -6.32
N GLU A 203 -11.13 6.50 -5.26
CA GLU A 203 -11.02 5.77 -3.99
C GLU A 203 -11.16 4.26 -4.21
N GLU A 204 -12.06 3.82 -5.08
CA GLU A 204 -12.26 2.41 -5.42
C GLU A 204 -10.97 1.75 -5.92
N ASP A 205 -10.23 2.42 -6.82
CA ASP A 205 -8.95 1.89 -7.32
C ASP A 205 -7.88 1.88 -6.21
N LEU A 206 -7.81 2.93 -5.40
CA LEU A 206 -6.85 3.03 -4.29
C LEU A 206 -7.05 1.94 -3.22
N LEU A 207 -8.30 1.42 -3.07
CA LEU A 207 -8.66 0.42 -2.06
C LEU A 207 -8.64 -1.02 -2.58
N TRP A 208 -8.81 -1.26 -3.89
CA TRP A 208 -9.13 -2.61 -4.39
C TRP A 208 -8.29 -3.09 -5.57
N ILE A 209 -7.52 -2.22 -6.22
CA ILE A 209 -6.79 -2.58 -7.45
C ILE A 209 -5.77 -3.69 -7.18
N ARG A 210 -5.61 -4.60 -8.12
CA ARG A 210 -4.65 -5.72 -8.06
C ARG A 210 -3.85 -5.82 -9.36
N GLU A 211 -4.19 -6.79 -10.22
CA GLU A 211 -3.39 -7.17 -11.40
C GLU A 211 -3.09 -5.99 -12.34
N ASP A 212 -4.07 -5.12 -12.59
CA ASP A 212 -3.89 -3.93 -13.45
C ASP A 212 -2.74 -3.04 -12.97
N PHE A 213 -2.55 -2.94 -11.64
CA PHE A 213 -1.45 -2.19 -11.03
C PHE A 213 -0.21 -3.04 -10.87
N LEU A 214 -0.35 -4.26 -10.32
CA LEU A 214 0.78 -5.12 -9.97
C LEU A 214 1.60 -5.58 -11.18
N LEU A 215 0.95 -5.74 -12.35
CA LEU A 215 1.62 -6.13 -13.59
C LEU A 215 2.09 -4.94 -14.43
N CYS A 216 1.74 -3.71 -14.04
CA CYS A 216 2.14 -2.50 -14.76
C CYS A 216 3.59 -2.13 -14.45
N GLU A 217 4.41 -1.96 -15.48
CA GLU A 217 5.79 -1.51 -15.37
C GLU A 217 5.98 -0.02 -15.74
N GLU A 218 4.89 0.69 -16.06
CA GLU A 218 4.93 2.10 -16.40
C GLU A 218 5.39 2.97 -15.21
N ASP A 219 5.95 4.12 -15.52
CA ASP A 219 6.35 5.12 -14.54
C ASP A 219 5.13 5.93 -14.08
N PHE A 220 4.79 5.83 -12.81
CA PHE A 220 3.71 6.63 -12.20
C PHE A 220 4.14 8.04 -11.80
N SER A 221 5.34 8.51 -12.23
CA SER A 221 6.01 9.76 -11.83
C SER A 221 6.43 9.82 -10.35
N LYS A 222 5.97 8.92 -9.52
CA LYS A 222 6.38 8.69 -8.12
C LYS A 222 6.45 7.19 -7.84
N ILE A 223 7.19 6.82 -6.80
CA ILE A 223 7.18 5.44 -6.29
C ILE A 223 5.93 5.26 -5.45
N VAL A 224 5.08 4.30 -5.84
CA VAL A 224 3.86 3.97 -5.09
C VAL A 224 4.19 2.97 -3.99
N VAL A 225 4.04 3.39 -2.73
CA VAL A 225 4.16 2.50 -1.56
C VAL A 225 2.77 1.99 -1.20
N HIS A 226 2.61 0.66 -1.12
CA HIS A 226 1.30 0.03 -0.94
C HIS A 226 1.34 -1.26 -0.13
N GLY A 227 0.16 -1.78 0.24
CA GLY A 227 -0.11 -3.05 0.90
C GLY A 227 -1.10 -3.93 0.14
N HIS A 228 -2.17 -4.39 0.82
CA HIS A 228 -3.36 -5.07 0.29
C HIS A 228 -3.15 -6.45 -0.34
N THR A 229 -2.07 -6.67 -1.02
CA THR A 229 -1.75 -7.95 -1.67
C THR A 229 -0.54 -8.56 -1.01
N PRO A 230 -0.73 -9.56 -0.12
CA PRO A 230 0.36 -10.11 0.68
C PRO A 230 1.49 -10.69 -0.17
N VAL A 231 2.72 -10.40 0.24
CA VAL A 231 3.96 -10.93 -0.34
C VAL A 231 4.82 -11.56 0.75
N PRO A 232 5.63 -12.60 0.46
CA PRO A 232 6.48 -13.25 1.47
C PRO A 232 7.53 -12.32 2.07
N GLN A 233 7.99 -11.36 1.30
CA GLN A 233 8.98 -10.33 1.65
C GLN A 233 8.62 -9.04 0.91
N PRO A 234 9.03 -7.85 1.41
CA PRO A 234 8.78 -6.59 0.72
C PRO A 234 9.22 -6.65 -0.75
N ASP A 235 8.32 -6.30 -1.68
CA ASP A 235 8.59 -6.33 -3.12
C ASP A 235 8.91 -4.92 -3.63
N ILE A 236 10.18 -4.71 -4.01
CA ILE A 236 10.66 -3.43 -4.54
C ILE A 236 10.73 -3.51 -6.06
N ARG A 237 9.96 -2.65 -6.73
CA ARG A 237 9.96 -2.48 -8.17
C ARG A 237 10.37 -1.05 -8.56
N PRO A 238 10.72 -0.79 -9.82
CA PRO A 238 11.10 0.54 -10.27
C PRO A 238 10.02 1.61 -10.06
N ASN A 239 8.75 1.23 -9.97
CA ASN A 239 7.58 2.12 -9.86
C ASN A 239 6.76 1.94 -8.58
N ARG A 240 7.03 0.92 -7.76
CA ARG A 240 6.28 0.63 -6.54
C ARG A 240 7.07 -0.13 -5.49
N ILE A 241 6.60 -0.10 -4.25
CA ILE A 241 7.11 -0.89 -3.11
C ILE A 241 5.90 -1.48 -2.38
N ASN A 242 5.80 -2.81 -2.35
CA ASN A 242 4.80 -3.52 -1.55
C ASN A 242 5.38 -3.91 -0.20
N ILE A 243 4.69 -3.54 0.89
CA ILE A 243 5.11 -3.84 2.26
C ILE A 243 4.07 -4.63 3.07
N ASP A 244 3.02 -5.15 2.43
CA ASP A 244 2.12 -6.10 3.09
C ASP A 244 2.78 -7.48 3.13
N THR A 245 3.32 -7.84 4.28
CA THR A 245 3.93 -9.16 4.51
C THR A 245 2.99 -10.13 5.23
N GLY A 246 1.69 -9.86 5.21
CA GLY A 246 0.65 -10.75 5.75
C GLY A 246 0.73 -10.90 7.27
N ALA A 247 0.83 -9.81 8.01
CA ALA A 247 1.10 -9.77 9.44
C ALA A 247 0.23 -10.72 10.27
N PHE A 248 -1.07 -10.86 9.92
CA PHE A 248 -2.00 -11.74 10.63
C PHE A 248 -1.64 -13.22 10.55
N ALA A 249 -1.05 -13.66 9.42
CA ALA A 249 -0.68 -15.05 9.16
C ALA A 249 0.79 -15.34 9.45
N THR A 250 1.68 -14.41 9.14
CA THR A 250 3.13 -14.60 9.23
C THR A 250 3.71 -14.17 10.57
N GLY A 251 3.01 -13.31 11.32
CA GLY A 251 3.55 -12.68 12.52
C GLY A 251 4.60 -11.60 12.22
N GLN A 252 4.72 -11.15 10.98
CA GLN A 252 5.65 -10.11 10.54
C GLN A 252 4.90 -8.88 10.06
N LEU A 253 4.96 -7.80 10.81
CA LEU A 253 4.50 -6.48 10.39
C LEU A 253 5.69 -5.71 9.86
N THR A 254 5.65 -5.31 8.58
CA THR A 254 6.74 -4.59 7.93
C THR A 254 6.55 -3.08 8.05
N CYS A 255 7.63 -2.38 8.35
CA CYS A 255 7.74 -0.93 8.23
C CYS A 255 8.85 -0.57 7.26
N LEU A 256 8.54 0.28 6.27
CA LEU A 256 9.48 0.91 5.37
C LEU A 256 9.92 2.26 5.95
N ARG A 257 11.21 2.42 6.22
CA ARG A 257 11.82 3.70 6.61
C ARG A 257 12.42 4.38 5.39
N LEU A 258 12.02 5.62 5.13
CA LEU A 258 12.54 6.47 4.06
C LEU A 258 13.18 7.72 4.67
N GLU A 259 14.41 8.03 4.28
CA GLU A 259 15.12 9.25 4.65
C GLU A 259 16.09 9.66 3.54
N ASP A 260 16.00 10.89 3.06
CA ASP A 260 16.70 11.34 1.86
C ASP A 260 16.46 10.40 0.67
N ASP A 261 17.50 9.78 0.12
CA ASP A 261 17.45 8.76 -0.94
C ASP A 261 17.67 7.32 -0.43
N LYS A 262 17.59 7.12 0.91
CA LYS A 262 17.77 5.84 1.57
C LYS A 262 16.43 5.19 1.87
N LEU A 263 16.44 3.85 1.77
CA LEU A 263 15.29 2.98 2.01
C LEU A 263 15.77 1.80 2.85
N ASP A 264 15.10 1.57 4.00
CA ASP A 264 15.38 0.45 4.90
C ASP A 264 14.07 -0.19 5.38
N PHE A 265 14.11 -1.45 5.81
CA PHE A 265 12.99 -2.16 6.41
C PHE A 265 13.23 -2.46 7.89
N MET A 266 12.16 -2.34 8.65
CA MET A 266 12.16 -2.62 10.09
C MET A 266 11.23 -3.78 10.41
#